data_28e48d86bd883884aec4fa218e4ec0f5
#
_entry.id   28e48d86bd883884aec4fa218e4ec0f5
#
_cell.length_a   1.000
_cell.length_b   1.000
_cell.length_c   1.000
_cell.angle_alpha   90.00
_cell.angle_beta   90.00
_cell.angle_gamma   90.00
#
_symmetry.space_group_name_H-M   'P 1'
#
loop_
_entity.id
_entity.type
_entity.pdbx_description
1 polymer ?
#
loop_
_entity_poly.entity_id
_entity_poly.type
_entity_poly.pdbx_seq_one_letter_code
_entity_poly.pdbx_strand_id
1 'polypeptide(L)'
;MYLEKVGMGSSSIGILTFHCADNYGAMLQAYGLKEYLRKKGFDVEIVCYEPPFMTGRHWWIPYIPEGGLFGIIRHGWSGWRRNLKLGKTFFERRKNMRQFRKKYLIETGQKKLLFAGQLRKLAYQYYIVGSDQIWNPKITLGLRKVYFGEFMSRCKKKVIAYAASLGGES
;
A
#
# COMPACT_ATOMS: atom_id res chain seq x y z
N MET A 1 11.98 20.43 -2.94
CA MET A 1 13.24 21.05 -3.37
C MET A 1 14.01 20.27 -4.44
N TYR A 2 13.93 18.95 -4.55
CA TYR A 2 14.52 18.16 -5.64
C TYR A 2 13.61 18.04 -6.88
N LEU A 3 12.29 18.17 -6.70
CA LEU A 3 11.30 18.05 -7.78
C LEU A 3 11.09 19.33 -8.60
N GLU A 4 11.57 20.48 -8.13
CA GLU A 4 11.41 21.78 -8.84
C GLU A 4 12.30 21.94 -10.08
N LYS A 5 13.29 21.07 -10.27
CA LYS A 5 14.25 21.16 -11.40
C LYS A 5 13.95 20.22 -12.57
N VAL A 6 12.87 19.47 -12.52
CA VAL A 6 12.47 18.62 -13.65
C VAL A 6 11.55 19.45 -14.54
N GLY A 7 12.08 19.87 -15.68
CA GLY A 7 11.36 20.69 -16.65
C GLY A 7 9.97 20.15 -16.97
N MET A 8 8.99 21.03 -17.10
CA MET A 8 7.55 20.84 -17.25
C MET A 8 7.12 20.11 -18.53
N GLY A 9 7.61 18.89 -18.73
CA GLY A 9 6.89 17.88 -19.50
C GLY A 9 6.14 17.03 -18.46
N SER A 10 4.87 16.70 -18.67
CA SER A 10 4.03 16.00 -17.69
C SER A 10 4.69 14.68 -17.22
N SER A 11 5.50 14.78 -16.17
CA SER A 11 6.21 13.64 -15.62
C SER A 11 5.22 12.77 -14.86
N SER A 12 4.96 11.58 -15.38
CA SER A 12 4.05 10.63 -14.74
C SER A 12 4.71 9.98 -13.53
N ILE A 13 4.03 10.04 -12.38
CA ILE A 13 4.50 9.53 -11.08
C ILE A 13 3.58 8.42 -10.60
N GLY A 14 4.14 7.25 -10.33
CA GLY A 14 3.43 6.16 -9.66
C GLY A 14 3.76 6.14 -8.16
N ILE A 15 2.75 6.29 -7.29
CA ILE A 15 2.93 6.14 -5.84
C ILE A 15 2.70 4.69 -5.43
N LEU A 16 3.71 4.05 -4.84
CA LEU A 16 3.64 2.70 -4.30
C LEU A 16 3.56 2.75 -2.77
N THR A 17 2.38 2.50 -2.23
CA THR A 17 2.07 2.58 -0.79
C THR A 17 1.01 1.56 -0.38
N PHE A 18 0.71 1.48 0.92
CA PHE A 18 -0.33 0.60 1.48
C PHE A 18 -1.76 1.14 1.28
N HIS A 19 -2.12 1.49 0.05
CA HIS A 19 -3.45 2.00 -0.28
C HIS A 19 -4.57 0.96 -0.09
N CYS A 20 -4.25 -0.34 -0.10
CA CYS A 20 -5.23 -1.42 0.03
C CYS A 20 -5.45 -1.88 1.49
N ALA A 21 -4.65 -1.39 2.44
CA ALA A 21 -4.83 -1.69 3.85
C ALA A 21 -6.13 -1.09 4.38
N ASP A 22 -6.86 -1.84 5.22
CA ASP A 22 -8.06 -1.34 5.91
C ASP A 22 -7.65 -0.45 7.11
N ASN A 23 -6.85 0.59 6.82
CA ASN A 23 -6.31 1.56 7.78
C ASN A 23 -6.55 3.00 7.28
N TYR A 24 -7.25 3.79 8.08
CA TYR A 24 -7.57 5.19 7.73
C TYR A 24 -6.31 6.05 7.56
N GLY A 25 -5.32 5.88 8.44
CA GLY A 25 -4.06 6.62 8.37
C GLY A 25 -3.33 6.37 7.06
N ALA A 26 -3.17 5.11 6.67
CA ALA A 26 -2.53 4.72 5.41
C ALA A 26 -3.27 5.30 4.19
N MET A 27 -4.61 5.26 4.19
CA MET A 27 -5.41 5.83 3.10
C MET A 27 -5.31 7.35 3.02
N LEU A 28 -5.36 8.04 4.16
CA LEU A 28 -5.26 9.50 4.19
C LEU A 28 -3.86 10.00 3.81
N GLN A 29 -2.81 9.31 4.23
CA GLN A 29 -1.45 9.61 3.79
C GLN A 29 -1.28 9.44 2.28
N ALA A 30 -1.78 8.33 1.73
CA ALA A 30 -1.76 8.08 0.29
C ALA A 30 -2.51 9.18 -0.49
N TYR A 31 -3.70 9.54 -0.02
CA TYR A 31 -4.51 10.61 -0.60
C TYR A 31 -3.81 11.97 -0.51
N GLY A 32 -3.32 12.34 0.67
CA GLY A 32 -2.64 13.61 0.88
C GLY A 32 -1.41 13.78 -0.01
N LEU A 33 -0.59 12.75 -0.14
CA LEU A 33 0.58 12.77 -1.02
C LEU A 33 0.18 12.89 -2.50
N LYS A 34 -0.82 12.12 -2.94
CA LYS A 34 -1.36 12.19 -4.32
C LYS A 34 -1.85 13.60 -4.64
N GLU A 35 -2.69 14.17 -3.78
CA GLU A 35 -3.27 15.50 -4.00
C GLU A 35 -2.23 16.63 -3.91
N TYR A 36 -1.27 16.51 -2.99
CA TYR A 36 -0.18 17.48 -2.90
C TYR A 36 0.63 17.55 -4.19
N LEU A 37 1.01 16.40 -4.74
CA LEU A 37 1.79 16.33 -5.98
C LEU A 37 0.96 16.80 -7.19
N ARG A 38 -0.33 16.48 -7.24
CA ARG A 38 -1.24 16.98 -8.29
C ARG A 38 -1.37 18.51 -8.25
N LYS A 39 -1.50 19.10 -7.08
CA LYS A 39 -1.49 20.56 -6.91
C LYS A 39 -0.17 21.21 -7.34
N LYS A 40 0.92 20.46 -7.35
CA LYS A 40 2.21 20.91 -7.88
C LYS A 40 2.37 20.70 -9.40
N GLY A 41 1.32 20.24 -10.08
CA GLY A 41 1.30 20.08 -11.54
C GLY A 41 1.84 18.76 -12.06
N PHE A 42 2.06 17.76 -11.19
CA PHE A 42 2.50 16.43 -11.61
C PHE A 42 1.31 15.56 -12.02
N ASP A 43 1.51 14.72 -13.03
CA ASP A 43 0.60 13.63 -13.35
C ASP A 43 0.88 12.46 -12.39
N VAL A 44 -0.05 12.19 -11.45
CA VAL A 44 0.20 11.30 -10.32
C VAL A 44 -0.93 10.29 -10.15
N GLU A 45 -0.53 9.03 -10.06
CA GLU A 45 -1.45 7.93 -9.75
C GLU A 45 -0.93 7.08 -8.59
N ILE A 46 -1.86 6.51 -7.81
CA ILE A 46 -1.51 5.45 -6.88
C ILE A 46 -1.47 4.14 -7.63
N VAL A 47 -0.35 3.45 -7.57
CA VAL A 47 -0.18 2.14 -8.20
C VAL A 47 -1.05 1.12 -7.49
N CYS A 48 -2.01 0.53 -8.20
CA CYS A 48 -2.92 -0.48 -7.65
C CYS A 48 -2.21 -1.82 -7.43
N TYR A 49 -1.16 -1.81 -6.60
CA TYR A 49 -0.42 -3.00 -6.20
C TYR A 49 -1.02 -3.60 -4.93
N GLU A 50 -1.71 -4.69 -5.10
CA GLU A 50 -2.43 -5.40 -4.02
C GLU A 50 -1.91 -6.84 -3.89
N PRO A 51 -0.72 -7.02 -3.32
CA PRO A 51 -0.16 -8.36 -3.17
C PRO A 51 -1.01 -9.21 -2.24
N PRO A 52 -1.04 -10.54 -2.44
CA PRO A 52 -1.90 -11.45 -1.67
C PRO A 52 -1.73 -11.36 -0.15
N PHE A 53 -0.53 -11.00 0.34
CA PHE A 53 -0.28 -10.83 1.77
C PHE A 53 -0.96 -9.58 2.37
N MET A 54 -1.35 -8.60 1.54
CA MET A 54 -2.03 -7.38 1.99
C MET A 54 -3.55 -7.42 1.80
N THR A 55 -4.03 -8.23 0.86
CA THR A 55 -5.45 -8.29 0.52
C THR A 55 -6.17 -9.30 1.40
N GLY A 56 -6.63 -8.89 2.57
CA GLY A 56 -7.76 -9.46 3.32
C GLY A 56 -7.78 -10.96 3.65
N ARG A 57 -6.99 -11.79 2.98
CA ARG A 57 -6.84 -13.19 3.37
C ARG A 57 -6.09 -13.32 4.70
N HIS A 58 -5.20 -12.38 5.03
CA HIS A 58 -4.57 -12.28 6.35
C HIS A 58 -5.52 -11.83 7.46
N TRP A 59 -6.68 -11.31 7.11
CA TRP A 59 -7.71 -11.02 8.09
C TRP A 59 -8.33 -12.31 8.68
N TRP A 60 -8.29 -13.41 7.90
CA TRP A 60 -8.73 -14.74 8.32
C TRP A 60 -7.58 -15.61 8.85
N ILE A 61 -6.35 -15.35 8.41
CA ILE A 61 -5.14 -15.99 8.91
C ILE A 61 -4.57 -15.02 9.93
N PRO A 62 -4.67 -15.28 11.23
CA PRO A 62 -4.04 -14.45 12.23
C PRO A 62 -2.53 -14.40 11.94
N TYR A 63 -1.93 -13.25 12.23
CA TYR A 63 -0.48 -13.12 12.42
C TYR A 63 0.01 -14.39 13.09
N ILE A 64 0.92 -15.13 12.45
CA ILE A 64 1.54 -16.31 13.05
C ILE A 64 2.51 -15.78 14.10
N PRO A 65 2.12 -15.74 15.39
CA PRO A 65 3.10 -15.48 16.43
C PRO A 65 4.03 -16.68 16.50
N GLU A 66 5.21 -16.49 17.01
CA GLU A 66 6.25 -17.48 17.22
C GLU A 66 5.74 -18.66 18.11
N GLY A 67 4.83 -19.46 17.61
CA GLY A 67 4.16 -20.52 18.37
C GLY A 67 3.53 -21.61 17.51
N GLY A 68 3.81 -21.64 16.21
CA GLY A 68 3.41 -22.72 15.32
C GLY A 68 1.90 -22.88 15.12
N LEU A 69 1.48 -24.07 14.68
CA LEU A 69 0.12 -24.42 14.28
C LEU A 69 -0.94 -24.17 15.39
N PHE A 70 -0.60 -24.33 16.65
CA PHE A 70 -1.45 -24.07 17.82
C PHE A 70 -1.79 -22.58 17.99
N GLY A 71 -0.85 -21.67 17.65
CA GLY A 71 -1.09 -20.23 17.68
C GLY A 71 -2.12 -19.81 16.65
N ILE A 72 -2.13 -20.44 15.48
CA ILE A 72 -3.08 -20.16 14.40
C ILE A 72 -4.52 -20.50 14.82
N ILE A 73 -4.74 -21.64 15.43
CA ILE A 73 -6.08 -22.11 15.85
C ILE A 73 -6.63 -21.20 16.97
N ARG A 74 -5.82 -20.88 17.98
CA ARG A 74 -6.25 -20.05 19.12
C ARG A 74 -6.57 -18.61 18.74
N HIS A 75 -5.78 -18.00 17.83
CA HIS A 75 -6.03 -16.65 17.35
C HIS A 75 -7.12 -16.60 16.27
N GLY A 76 -7.32 -17.64 15.48
CA GLY A 76 -8.42 -17.77 14.54
C GLY A 76 -9.78 -17.69 15.25
N TRP A 77 -9.94 -18.39 16.34
CA TRP A 77 -11.17 -18.39 17.14
C TRP A 77 -11.43 -17.05 17.84
N SER A 78 -10.41 -16.41 18.37
CA SER A 78 -10.54 -15.09 19.00
C SER A 78 -10.87 -13.99 17.98
N GLY A 79 -10.29 -14.06 16.78
CA GLY A 79 -10.61 -13.20 15.66
C GLY A 79 -12.06 -13.34 15.19
N TRP A 80 -12.54 -14.57 15.10
CA TRP A 80 -13.93 -14.86 14.68
C TRP A 80 -14.94 -14.36 15.72
N ARG A 81 -14.71 -14.63 17.03
CA ARG A 81 -15.54 -14.10 18.12
C ARG A 81 -15.56 -12.58 18.19
N ARG A 82 -14.42 -11.93 17.94
CA ARG A 82 -14.32 -10.47 17.86
C ARG A 82 -15.09 -9.91 16.68
N ASN A 83 -15.03 -10.57 15.53
CA ASN A 83 -15.76 -10.18 14.34
C ASN A 83 -17.28 -10.32 14.49
N LEU A 84 -17.74 -11.35 15.20
CA LEU A 84 -19.15 -11.50 15.57
C LEU A 84 -19.63 -10.41 16.52
N LYS A 85 -18.80 -9.97 17.50
CA LYS A 85 -19.14 -8.87 18.41
C LYS A 85 -19.12 -7.50 17.76
N LEU A 86 -18.23 -7.28 16.78
CA LEU A 86 -18.13 -6.00 16.05
C LEU A 86 -19.17 -5.86 14.93
N GLY A 87 -19.77 -6.97 14.49
CA GLY A 87 -20.96 -7.06 13.64
C GLY A 87 -21.06 -5.97 12.53
N LYS A 88 -22.19 -5.28 12.54
CA LYS A 88 -22.59 -4.29 11.53
C LYS A 88 -21.57 -3.17 11.31
N THR A 89 -21.01 -2.62 12.39
CA THR A 89 -20.04 -1.51 12.37
C THR A 89 -18.76 -1.86 11.61
N PHE A 90 -18.30 -3.10 11.72
CA PHE A 90 -17.11 -3.56 11.01
C PHE A 90 -17.33 -3.65 9.51
N PHE A 91 -18.48 -4.18 9.08
CA PHE A 91 -18.81 -4.24 7.65
C PHE A 91 -19.04 -2.86 7.04
N GLU A 92 -19.69 -1.95 7.77
CA GLU A 92 -19.88 -0.56 7.35
C GLU A 92 -18.53 0.15 7.21
N ARG A 93 -17.64 0.01 8.19
CA ARG A 93 -16.28 0.56 8.11
C ARG A 93 -15.54 0.08 6.86
N ARG A 94 -15.52 -1.22 6.60
CA ARG A 94 -14.87 -1.77 5.40
C ARG A 94 -15.52 -1.29 4.10
N LYS A 95 -16.83 -1.18 4.08
CA LYS A 95 -17.58 -0.63 2.94
C LYS A 95 -17.15 0.81 2.66
N ASN A 96 -17.12 1.66 3.69
CA ASN A 96 -16.73 3.05 3.57
C ASN A 96 -15.27 3.21 3.12
N MET A 97 -14.36 2.39 3.64
CA MET A 97 -12.96 2.38 3.21
C MET A 97 -12.80 1.97 1.75
N ARG A 98 -13.55 0.95 1.30
CA ARG A 98 -13.55 0.55 -0.12
C ARG A 98 -14.10 1.65 -1.02
N GLN A 99 -15.16 2.33 -0.60
CA GLN A 99 -15.73 3.47 -1.34
C GLN A 99 -14.74 4.63 -1.43
N PHE A 100 -14.09 4.99 -0.31
CA PHE A 100 -13.06 6.02 -0.30
C PHE A 100 -11.90 5.67 -1.26
N ARG A 101 -11.40 4.44 -1.19
CA ARG A 101 -10.32 3.97 -2.08
C ARG A 101 -10.71 4.08 -3.55
N LYS A 102 -11.90 3.60 -3.93
CA LYS A 102 -12.38 3.68 -5.30
C LYS A 102 -12.59 5.11 -5.79
N LYS A 103 -13.06 6.01 -4.90
CA LYS A 103 -13.39 7.38 -5.27
C LYS A 103 -12.16 8.29 -5.37
N TYR A 104 -11.18 8.10 -4.48
CA TYR A 104 -10.11 9.07 -4.29
C TYR A 104 -8.70 8.54 -4.56
N LEU A 105 -8.48 7.24 -4.41
CA LEU A 105 -7.13 6.70 -4.52
C LEU A 105 -6.87 6.05 -5.88
N ILE A 106 -7.76 5.20 -6.36
CA ILE A 106 -7.56 4.39 -7.56
C ILE A 106 -8.31 5.01 -8.73
N GLU A 107 -7.61 5.16 -9.86
CA GLU A 107 -8.22 5.67 -11.09
C GLU A 107 -9.16 4.62 -11.72
N THR A 108 -10.21 5.11 -12.36
CA THR A 108 -11.18 4.25 -13.06
C THR A 108 -10.49 3.46 -14.16
N GLY A 109 -10.68 2.13 -14.16
CA GLY A 109 -10.06 1.25 -15.17
C GLY A 109 -8.64 0.80 -14.85
N GLN A 110 -8.02 1.28 -13.76
CA GLN A 110 -6.69 0.86 -13.38
C GLN A 110 -6.65 -0.64 -13.03
N LYS A 111 -5.73 -1.38 -13.63
CA LYS A 111 -5.57 -2.81 -13.39
C LYS A 111 -4.93 -3.08 -12.04
N LYS A 112 -5.52 -4.02 -11.31
CA LYS A 112 -4.95 -4.54 -10.07
C LYS A 112 -3.72 -5.39 -10.36
N LEU A 113 -2.62 -5.11 -9.67
CA LEU A 113 -1.37 -5.84 -9.77
C LEU A 113 -1.17 -6.70 -8.52
N LEU A 114 -0.91 -7.97 -8.71
CA LEU A 114 -0.72 -8.93 -7.63
C LEU A 114 0.76 -9.28 -7.38
N PHE A 115 1.56 -9.16 -8.43
CA PHE A 115 2.97 -9.58 -8.40
C PHE A 115 3.90 -8.40 -8.74
N ALA A 116 5.03 -8.33 -8.05
CA ALA A 116 6.04 -7.27 -8.24
C ALA A 116 6.54 -7.17 -9.70
N GLY A 117 6.63 -8.29 -10.41
CA GLY A 117 7.05 -8.31 -11.82
C GLY A 117 6.13 -7.51 -12.76
N GLN A 118 4.86 -7.35 -12.40
CA GLN A 118 3.90 -6.57 -13.19
C GLN A 118 4.18 -5.07 -13.14
N LEU A 119 4.82 -4.57 -12.08
CA LEU A 119 5.19 -3.16 -11.92
C LEU A 119 6.16 -2.68 -13.01
N ARG A 120 7.00 -3.57 -13.53
CA ARG A 120 7.96 -3.25 -14.62
C ARG A 120 7.28 -2.80 -15.91
N LYS A 121 6.03 -3.24 -16.13
CA LYS A 121 5.26 -2.95 -17.35
C LYS A 121 4.55 -1.59 -17.30
N LEU A 122 4.54 -0.93 -16.15
CA LEU A 122 3.90 0.38 -16.01
C LEU A 122 4.77 1.47 -16.62
N ALA A 123 4.13 2.52 -17.16
CA ALA A 123 4.78 3.55 -17.93
C ALA A 123 5.24 4.78 -17.13
N TYR A 124 5.17 4.78 -15.80
CA TYR A 124 5.60 5.92 -14.99
C TYR A 124 7.09 6.21 -15.14
N GLN A 125 7.44 7.48 -15.18
CA GLN A 125 8.83 7.93 -15.21
C GLN A 125 9.49 7.88 -13.83
N TYR A 126 8.70 8.17 -12.79
CA TYR A 126 9.13 8.17 -11.41
C TYR A 126 8.24 7.28 -10.57
N TYR A 127 8.83 6.67 -9.56
CA TYR A 127 8.09 5.96 -8.53
C TYR A 127 8.38 6.59 -7.18
N ILE A 128 7.34 6.91 -6.43
CA ILE A 128 7.46 7.30 -5.03
C ILE A 128 7.02 6.11 -4.19
N VAL A 129 7.92 5.65 -3.33
CA VAL A 129 7.67 4.54 -2.41
C VAL A 129 7.56 5.11 -1.02
N GLY A 130 6.41 4.90 -0.38
CA GLY A 130 6.28 5.39 0.99
C GLY A 130 5.06 6.17 1.30
N SER A 131 5.29 7.04 2.25
CA SER A 131 4.49 7.69 3.25
C SER A 131 3.77 6.72 4.20
N ASP A 132 4.40 5.57 4.52
CA ASP A 132 3.88 4.59 5.51
C ASP A 132 5.01 3.65 5.96
N GLN A 133 4.70 2.73 6.88
CA GLN A 133 5.60 1.68 7.37
C GLN A 133 5.82 0.56 6.34
N ILE A 134 6.06 0.93 5.08
CA ILE A 134 6.19 -0.02 3.97
C ILE A 134 7.44 -0.90 4.04
N TRP A 135 8.40 -0.52 4.88
CA TRP A 135 9.59 -1.31 5.18
C TRP A 135 9.46 -2.14 6.46
N ASN A 136 8.33 -2.07 7.14
CA ASN A 136 8.09 -2.82 8.37
C ASN A 136 7.91 -4.32 8.06
N PRO A 137 8.86 -5.19 8.47
CA PRO A 137 8.80 -6.61 8.16
C PRO A 137 7.65 -7.32 8.89
N LYS A 138 7.15 -6.78 10.00
CA LYS A 138 5.99 -7.30 10.70
C LYS A 138 4.70 -7.14 9.90
N ILE A 139 4.59 -6.05 9.11
CA ILE A 139 3.42 -5.78 8.25
C ILE A 139 3.54 -6.51 6.92
N THR A 140 4.72 -6.51 6.33
CA THR A 140 4.97 -7.05 4.98
C THR A 140 5.33 -8.52 4.97
N LEU A 141 5.32 -9.20 6.12
CA LEU A 141 5.76 -10.59 6.30
C LEU A 141 7.18 -10.80 5.76
N GLY A 142 8.13 -10.05 6.31
CA GLY A 142 9.52 -9.97 5.90
C GLY A 142 9.79 -8.78 4.97
N LEU A 143 11.07 -8.45 4.80
CA LEU A 143 11.48 -7.35 3.92
C LEU A 143 11.13 -7.65 2.47
N ARG A 144 10.30 -6.81 1.87
CA ARG A 144 9.86 -6.96 0.47
C ARG A 144 10.64 -6.04 -0.44
N LYS A 145 11.52 -6.63 -1.24
CA LYS A 145 12.39 -5.93 -2.19
C LYS A 145 11.65 -4.98 -3.15
N VAL A 146 10.36 -5.22 -3.41
CA VAL A 146 9.50 -4.34 -4.21
C VAL A 146 9.43 -2.93 -3.62
N TYR A 147 9.35 -2.80 -2.30
CA TYR A 147 9.30 -1.49 -1.63
C TYR A 147 10.67 -0.80 -1.50
N PHE A 148 11.73 -1.47 -1.92
CA PHE A 148 13.08 -0.92 -2.08
C PHE A 148 13.42 -0.62 -3.55
N GLY A 149 12.45 -0.73 -4.45
CA GLY A 149 12.64 -0.40 -5.86
C GLY A 149 13.35 -1.46 -6.70
N GLU A 150 13.52 -2.69 -6.23
CA GLU A 150 14.22 -3.76 -6.98
C GLU A 150 13.61 -3.99 -8.38
N PHE A 151 12.29 -3.81 -8.53
CA PHE A 151 11.62 -3.96 -9.82
C PHE A 151 12.12 -2.96 -10.89
N MET A 152 12.84 -1.91 -10.48
CA MET A 152 13.42 -0.90 -11.37
C MET A 152 14.91 -1.10 -11.66
N SER A 153 15.59 -2.08 -11.05
CA SER A 153 17.03 -2.29 -11.17
C SER A 153 17.54 -2.40 -12.60
N ARG A 154 16.68 -2.78 -13.55
CA ARG A 154 17.01 -2.91 -14.98
C ARG A 154 16.39 -1.80 -15.85
N CYS A 155 15.80 -0.78 -15.27
CA CYS A 155 15.11 0.30 -15.97
C CYS A 155 15.75 1.66 -15.63
N LYS A 156 15.79 2.60 -16.58
CA LYS A 156 16.26 3.98 -16.35
C LYS A 156 15.31 4.85 -15.50
N LYS A 157 14.30 4.23 -14.86
CA LYS A 157 13.30 4.93 -14.05
C LYS A 157 13.85 5.22 -12.66
N LYS A 158 13.41 6.33 -12.07
CA LYS A 158 13.87 6.76 -10.74
C LYS A 158 12.86 6.34 -9.67
N VAL A 159 13.38 5.80 -8.57
CA VAL A 159 12.59 5.47 -7.37
C VAL A 159 13.01 6.41 -6.26
N ILE A 160 12.03 7.03 -5.61
CA ILE A 160 12.22 7.98 -4.52
C ILE A 160 11.53 7.41 -3.30
N ALA A 161 12.24 7.26 -2.20
CA ALA A 161 11.63 6.95 -0.91
C ALA A 161 11.16 8.24 -0.25
N TYR A 162 9.88 8.31 0.11
CA TYR A 162 9.29 9.45 0.81
C TYR A 162 8.62 8.99 2.10
N ALA A 163 9.13 9.44 3.24
CA ALA A 163 8.61 9.10 4.56
C ALA A 163 8.33 7.59 4.75
N ALA A 164 9.10 6.73 4.10
CA ALA A 164 9.05 5.29 4.31
C ALA A 164 9.72 4.94 5.63
N SER A 165 9.13 4.06 6.43
CA SER A 165 9.67 3.70 7.74
C SER A 165 9.64 2.19 7.98
N LEU A 166 10.49 1.75 8.93
CA LEU A 166 10.53 0.38 9.44
C LEU A 166 9.46 0.15 10.53
N GLY A 167 8.80 1.21 10.99
CA GLY A 167 7.99 1.18 12.19
C GLY A 167 8.83 1.30 13.45
N GLY A 168 8.21 1.74 14.56
CA GLY A 168 8.88 1.77 15.86
C GLY A 168 8.99 0.37 16.46
N GLU A 169 9.97 0.15 17.29
CA GLU A 169 9.98 -0.98 18.22
C GLU A 169 8.85 -0.78 19.23
N SER A 170 7.92 -1.71 19.28
CA SER A 170 6.91 -1.85 20.34
C SER A 170 7.17 -3.13 21.10
#